data_327de48fb7f4d169210e489170a48c14
#
_entry.id   327de48fb7f4d169210e489170a48c14
#
_cell.length_a   1.000
_cell.length_b   1.000
_cell.length_c   1.000
_cell.angle_alpha   90.00
_cell.angle_beta   90.00
_cell.angle_gamma   90.00
#
_symmetry.space_group_name_H-M   'P 1'
#
loop_
_entity.id
_entity.type
_entity.pdbx_description
1 polymer ?
#
loop_
_entity_poly.entity_id
_entity_poly.type
_entity_poly.pdbx_seq_one_letter_code
_entity_poly.pdbx_strand_id
1 'polypeptide(L)'
;ENLSKEYPNDVRYRVMLGDSYLDNERPDEAYAIFQAALAEDPENAQAQLSMASYYERMGMDSLFYLQQEAVLMNSKLGSSVKAEVMRRIILQNEQTGKDSTRVLQLFDRMLSVPQEDATIATLCYSYMQHKQMDDSVGVPVLEKILEVEPDNIAARYSLLMVAVRKNDYAEAVRICE
;
A
#
# COMPACT_ATOMS: atom_id res chain seq x y z
N GLU A 1 26.01 -15.18 2.73
CA GLU A 1 26.17 -16.64 2.85
C GLU A 1 26.51 -17.12 4.27
N ASN A 2 27.35 -16.43 5.05
CA ASN A 2 27.74 -16.92 6.38
C ASN A 2 26.57 -16.96 7.35
N LEU A 3 25.74 -15.91 7.42
CA LEU A 3 24.61 -15.84 8.35
C LEU A 3 23.52 -16.88 8.07
N SER A 4 23.22 -17.16 6.80
CA SER A 4 22.22 -18.19 6.46
C SER A 4 22.71 -19.62 6.73
N LYS A 5 24.02 -19.86 6.75
CA LYS A 5 24.61 -21.13 7.18
C LYS A 5 24.65 -21.28 8.69
N GLU A 6 24.87 -20.18 9.42
CA GLU A 6 24.92 -20.13 10.88
C GLU A 6 23.51 -20.25 11.48
N TYR A 7 22.51 -19.64 10.78
CA TYR A 7 21.09 -19.64 11.22
C TYR A 7 20.18 -20.19 10.11
N PRO A 8 20.27 -21.48 9.75
CA PRO A 8 19.56 -22.05 8.59
C PRO A 8 18.04 -22.06 8.74
N ASN A 9 17.54 -22.02 9.98
CA ASN A 9 16.11 -22.01 10.29
C ASN A 9 15.51 -20.59 10.37
N ASP A 10 16.33 -19.54 10.30
CA ASP A 10 15.82 -18.17 10.32
C ASP A 10 15.47 -17.74 8.89
N VAL A 11 14.17 -17.64 8.62
CA VAL A 11 13.64 -17.26 7.29
C VAL A 11 14.19 -15.93 6.81
N ARG A 12 14.47 -14.98 7.72
CA ARG A 12 14.99 -13.65 7.36
C ARG A 12 16.34 -13.76 6.67
N TYR A 13 17.27 -14.55 7.21
CA TYR A 13 18.60 -14.73 6.60
C TYR A 13 18.53 -15.53 5.29
N ARG A 14 17.56 -16.47 5.16
CA ARG A 14 17.34 -17.18 3.91
C ARG A 14 16.83 -16.21 2.82
N VAL A 15 15.85 -15.35 3.14
CA VAL A 15 15.33 -14.36 2.20
C VAL A 15 16.42 -13.36 1.80
N MET A 16 17.23 -12.86 2.75
CA MET A 16 18.39 -12.00 2.43
C MET A 16 19.42 -12.70 1.51
N LEU A 17 19.61 -14.01 1.67
CA LEU A 17 20.45 -14.78 0.73
C LEU A 17 19.81 -14.83 -0.66
N GLY A 18 18.51 -15.01 -0.75
CA GLY A 18 17.75 -14.93 -2.00
C GLY A 18 17.91 -13.56 -2.68
N ASP A 19 17.78 -12.46 -1.92
CA ASP A 19 18.04 -11.11 -2.44
C ASP A 19 19.46 -10.97 -2.98
N SER A 20 20.46 -11.52 -2.26
CA SER A 20 21.85 -11.53 -2.71
C SER A 20 22.03 -12.34 -4.00
N TYR A 21 21.34 -13.47 -4.17
CA TYR A 21 21.37 -14.22 -5.43
C TYR A 21 20.75 -13.42 -6.57
N LEU A 22 19.62 -12.77 -6.33
CA LEU A 22 18.96 -11.93 -7.32
C LEU A 22 19.85 -10.76 -7.77
N ASP A 23 20.58 -10.14 -6.83
CA ASP A 23 21.52 -9.06 -7.12
C ASP A 23 22.79 -9.53 -7.87
N ASN A 24 23.14 -10.81 -7.76
CA ASN A 24 24.26 -11.44 -8.46
C ASN A 24 23.82 -12.21 -9.73
N GLU A 25 22.69 -11.83 -10.33
CA GLU A 25 22.19 -12.42 -11.57
C GLU A 25 21.95 -13.96 -11.51
N ARG A 26 21.52 -14.43 -10.32
CA ARG A 26 21.17 -15.84 -10.07
C ARG A 26 19.69 -15.96 -9.70
N PRO A 27 18.78 -15.67 -10.65
CA PRO A 27 17.34 -15.56 -10.35
C PRO A 27 16.71 -16.89 -9.96
N ASP A 28 17.16 -18.02 -10.49
CA ASP A 28 16.56 -19.33 -10.19
C ASP A 28 16.76 -19.72 -8.72
N GLU A 29 17.94 -19.46 -8.16
CA GLU A 29 18.23 -19.72 -6.75
C GLU A 29 17.47 -18.75 -5.84
N ALA A 30 17.36 -17.50 -6.24
CA ALA A 30 16.55 -16.50 -5.52
C ALA A 30 15.08 -16.93 -5.45
N TYR A 31 14.50 -17.30 -6.59
CA TYR A 31 13.12 -17.73 -6.70
C TYR A 31 12.81 -18.93 -5.79
N ALA A 32 13.68 -19.96 -5.82
CA ALA A 32 13.51 -21.16 -5.00
C ALA A 32 13.46 -20.81 -3.48
N ILE A 33 14.30 -19.87 -3.05
CA ILE A 33 14.32 -19.40 -1.65
C ILE A 33 13.04 -18.65 -1.29
N PHE A 34 12.62 -17.69 -2.12
CA PHE A 34 11.42 -16.91 -1.86
C PHE A 34 10.17 -17.79 -1.87
N GLN A 35 10.09 -18.72 -2.81
CA GLN A 35 8.98 -19.68 -2.89
C GLN A 35 8.92 -20.58 -1.66
N ALA A 36 10.06 -21.09 -1.17
CA ALA A 36 10.12 -21.88 0.05
C ALA A 36 9.69 -21.08 1.28
N ALA A 37 10.14 -19.82 1.39
CA ALA A 37 9.76 -18.94 2.49
C ALA A 37 8.24 -18.65 2.49
N LEU A 38 7.63 -18.42 1.32
CA LEU A 38 6.19 -18.19 1.19
C LEU A 38 5.36 -19.47 1.35
N ALA A 39 5.94 -20.64 1.10
CA ALA A 39 5.28 -21.91 1.40
C ALA A 39 5.21 -22.20 2.91
N GLU A 40 6.22 -21.75 3.67
CA GLU A 40 6.24 -21.83 5.14
C GLU A 40 5.30 -20.80 5.80
N ASP A 41 5.35 -19.56 5.33
CA ASP A 41 4.51 -18.45 5.79
C ASP A 41 4.09 -17.58 4.60
N PRO A 42 2.86 -17.77 4.07
CA PRO A 42 2.35 -16.98 2.95
C PRO A 42 2.30 -15.47 3.20
N GLU A 43 2.21 -15.06 4.48
CA GLU A 43 2.24 -13.66 4.89
C GLU A 43 3.64 -13.20 5.34
N ASN A 44 4.71 -13.91 5.00
CA ASN A 44 6.06 -13.42 5.25
C ASN A 44 6.32 -12.15 4.45
N ALA A 45 6.32 -11.02 5.14
CA ALA A 45 6.39 -9.70 4.54
C ALA A 45 7.66 -9.51 3.70
N GLN A 46 8.82 -9.94 4.22
CA GLN A 46 10.08 -9.82 3.51
C GLN A 46 10.09 -10.68 2.24
N ALA A 47 9.63 -11.93 2.33
CA ALA A 47 9.56 -12.82 1.17
C ALA A 47 8.58 -12.32 0.10
N GLN A 48 7.45 -11.72 0.50
CA GLN A 48 6.51 -11.11 -0.43
C GLN A 48 7.12 -9.92 -1.18
N LEU A 49 7.84 -9.05 -0.48
CA LEU A 49 8.53 -7.90 -1.09
C LEU A 49 9.65 -8.36 -2.04
N SER A 50 10.46 -9.34 -1.61
CA SER A 50 11.53 -9.91 -2.44
C SER A 50 10.98 -10.62 -3.68
N MET A 51 9.87 -11.36 -3.55
CA MET A 51 9.20 -11.98 -4.69
C MET A 51 8.63 -10.95 -5.67
N ALA A 52 8.10 -9.82 -5.17
CA ALA A 52 7.67 -8.72 -6.04
C ALA A 52 8.86 -8.15 -6.84
N SER A 53 10.00 -7.91 -6.18
CA SER A 53 11.23 -7.45 -6.84
C SER A 53 11.74 -8.46 -7.87
N TYR A 54 11.63 -9.77 -7.58
CA TYR A 54 11.97 -10.83 -8.53
C TYR A 54 11.11 -10.74 -9.79
N TYR A 55 9.78 -10.68 -9.65
CA TYR A 55 8.87 -10.59 -10.81
C TYR A 55 9.08 -9.31 -11.62
N GLU A 56 9.35 -8.19 -10.96
CA GLU A 56 9.68 -6.92 -11.62
C GLU A 56 10.94 -7.05 -12.49
N ARG A 57 12.02 -7.61 -11.94
CA ARG A 57 13.30 -7.81 -12.65
C ARG A 57 13.20 -8.82 -13.81
N MET A 58 12.33 -9.82 -13.66
CA MET A 58 12.09 -10.82 -14.71
C MET A 58 11.10 -10.34 -15.79
N GLY A 59 10.54 -9.14 -15.67
CA GLY A 59 9.53 -8.62 -16.59
C GLY A 59 8.21 -9.41 -16.59
N MET A 60 7.90 -10.06 -15.46
CA MET A 60 6.68 -10.86 -15.28
C MET A 60 5.53 -9.98 -14.77
N ASP A 61 5.10 -9.01 -15.57
CA ASP A 61 4.17 -7.94 -15.17
C ASP A 61 2.91 -8.46 -14.46
N SER A 62 2.26 -9.49 -14.98
CA SER A 62 1.03 -10.02 -14.37
C SER A 62 1.27 -10.56 -12.95
N LEU A 63 2.38 -11.27 -12.73
CA LEU A 63 2.76 -11.83 -11.44
C LEU A 63 3.23 -10.72 -10.49
N PHE A 64 3.96 -9.73 -11.01
CA PHE A 64 4.36 -8.56 -10.26
C PHE A 64 3.13 -7.80 -9.71
N TYR A 65 2.12 -7.54 -10.55
CA TYR A 65 0.90 -6.87 -10.11
C TYR A 65 0.13 -7.68 -9.05
N LEU A 66 0.05 -9.00 -9.23
CA LEU A 66 -0.60 -9.87 -8.26
C LEU A 66 0.16 -9.86 -6.91
N GLN A 67 1.48 -9.88 -6.98
CA GLN A 67 2.32 -9.84 -5.77
C GLN A 67 2.26 -8.49 -5.05
N GLN A 68 2.17 -7.37 -5.78
CA GLN A 68 1.92 -6.07 -5.19
C GLN A 68 0.61 -6.03 -4.39
N GLU A 69 -0.46 -6.61 -4.94
CA GLU A 69 -1.73 -6.70 -4.21
C GLU A 69 -1.60 -7.54 -2.94
N ALA A 70 -0.90 -8.67 -2.98
CA ALA A 70 -0.64 -9.48 -1.81
C ALA A 70 0.12 -8.71 -0.72
N VAL A 71 1.14 -7.93 -1.12
CA VAL A 71 1.89 -7.04 -0.21
C VAL A 71 0.98 -5.99 0.43
N LEU A 72 0.12 -5.33 -0.34
CA LEU A 72 -0.80 -4.31 0.18
C LEU A 72 -1.83 -4.88 1.17
N MET A 73 -2.27 -6.14 0.96
CA MET A 73 -3.24 -6.81 1.82
C MET A 73 -2.60 -7.54 3.01
N ASN A 74 -1.27 -7.60 3.09
CA ASN A 74 -0.57 -8.30 4.17
C ASN A 74 -0.81 -7.62 5.52
N SER A 75 -1.34 -8.37 6.48
CA SER A 75 -1.67 -7.86 7.82
C SER A 75 -0.45 -7.56 8.69
N LYS A 76 0.72 -8.17 8.37
CA LYS A 76 1.98 -7.99 9.11
C LYS A 76 2.78 -6.78 8.65
N LEU A 77 2.37 -6.11 7.57
CA LEU A 77 3.02 -4.90 7.05
C LEU A 77 2.34 -3.64 7.58
N GLY A 78 3.15 -2.76 8.17
CA GLY A 78 2.69 -1.45 8.62
C GLY A 78 2.29 -0.53 7.46
N SER A 79 1.46 0.43 7.77
CA SER A 79 0.90 1.42 6.83
C SER A 79 1.96 2.18 6.02
N SER A 80 3.10 2.50 6.61
CA SER A 80 4.20 3.19 5.94
C SER A 80 4.77 2.40 4.76
N VAL A 81 4.97 1.08 4.91
CA VAL A 81 5.46 0.21 3.83
C VAL A 81 4.42 0.07 2.74
N LYS A 82 3.16 -0.13 3.11
CA LYS A 82 2.03 -0.19 2.18
C LYS A 82 1.88 1.11 1.39
N ALA A 83 2.03 2.27 2.06
CA ALA A 83 1.98 3.57 1.42
C ALA A 83 3.11 3.74 0.38
N GLU A 84 4.31 3.24 0.66
CA GLU A 84 5.42 3.29 -0.30
C GLU A 84 5.14 2.44 -1.55
N VAL A 85 4.60 1.23 -1.37
CA VAL A 85 4.16 0.38 -2.49
C VAL A 85 3.06 1.08 -3.29
N MET A 86 2.07 1.70 -2.62
CA MET A 86 1.01 2.46 -3.29
C MET A 86 1.54 3.66 -4.07
N ARG A 87 2.51 4.43 -3.53
CA ARG A 87 3.14 5.53 -4.26
C ARG A 87 3.81 5.06 -5.54
N ARG A 88 4.50 3.91 -5.50
CA ARG A 88 5.11 3.32 -6.71
C ARG A 88 4.05 2.91 -7.73
N ILE A 89 2.94 2.30 -7.30
CA ILE A 89 1.81 1.93 -8.17
C ILE A 89 1.19 3.18 -8.80
N ILE A 90 0.97 4.24 -8.02
CA ILE A 90 0.45 5.52 -8.51
C ILE A 90 1.38 6.09 -9.58
N LEU A 91 2.67 6.19 -9.28
CA LEU A 91 3.66 6.72 -10.23
C LEU A 91 3.68 5.94 -11.55
N GLN A 92 3.68 4.61 -11.48
CA GLN A 92 3.63 3.75 -12.66
C GLN A 92 2.33 3.93 -13.44
N ASN A 93 1.19 4.07 -12.74
CA ASN A 93 -0.10 4.34 -13.37
C ASN A 93 -0.11 5.68 -14.12
N GLU A 94 0.44 6.74 -13.52
CA GLU A 94 0.56 8.06 -14.16
C GLU A 94 1.47 8.01 -15.40
N GLN A 95 2.61 7.33 -15.32
CA GLN A 95 3.54 7.17 -16.45
C GLN A 95 2.93 6.41 -17.63
N THR A 96 2.05 5.47 -17.38
CA THR A 96 1.40 4.68 -18.43
C THR A 96 0.11 5.33 -18.95
N GLY A 97 -0.33 6.45 -18.37
CA GLY A 97 -1.54 7.16 -18.76
C GLY A 97 -2.83 6.34 -18.56
N LYS A 98 -2.81 5.33 -17.70
CA LYS A 98 -4.00 4.54 -17.36
C LYS A 98 -4.95 5.35 -16.50
N ASP A 99 -6.23 4.98 -16.54
CA ASP A 99 -7.23 5.60 -15.68
C ASP A 99 -6.98 5.29 -14.19
N SER A 100 -7.68 6.00 -13.32
CA SER A 100 -7.52 5.86 -11.87
C SER A 100 -8.21 4.64 -11.27
N THR A 101 -8.95 3.86 -12.05
CA THR A 101 -9.85 2.81 -11.56
C THR A 101 -9.11 1.79 -10.70
N ARG A 102 -7.99 1.27 -11.20
CA ARG A 102 -7.20 0.27 -10.45
C ARG A 102 -6.65 0.84 -9.15
N VAL A 103 -6.12 2.06 -9.19
CA VAL A 103 -5.55 2.70 -7.99
C VAL A 103 -6.62 2.90 -6.91
N LEU A 104 -7.81 3.37 -7.32
CA LEU A 104 -8.94 3.55 -6.40
C LEU A 104 -9.46 2.23 -5.85
N GLN A 105 -9.55 1.18 -6.66
CA GLN A 105 -9.92 -0.17 -6.18
C GLN A 105 -8.94 -0.72 -5.14
N LEU A 106 -7.64 -0.48 -5.30
CA LEU A 106 -6.65 -0.87 -4.30
C LEU A 106 -6.84 -0.10 -2.99
N PHE A 107 -7.05 1.21 -3.05
CA PHE A 107 -7.36 2.00 -1.87
C PHE A 107 -8.65 1.54 -1.18
N ASP A 108 -9.72 1.28 -1.93
CA ASP A 108 -11.00 0.80 -1.39
C ASP A 108 -10.80 -0.52 -0.63
N ARG A 109 -10.09 -1.48 -1.22
CA ARG A 109 -9.77 -2.75 -0.55
C ARG A 109 -8.92 -2.56 0.71
N MET A 110 -7.91 -1.69 0.67
CA MET A 110 -7.08 -1.41 1.84
C MET A 110 -7.88 -0.73 2.95
N LEU A 111 -8.76 0.20 2.61
CA LEU A 111 -9.58 0.96 3.55
C LEU A 111 -10.86 0.21 3.98
N SER A 112 -11.15 -0.97 3.41
CA SER A 112 -12.27 -1.82 3.83
C SER A 112 -12.02 -2.56 5.15
N VAL A 113 -10.77 -2.59 5.62
CA VAL A 113 -10.38 -3.16 6.92
C VAL A 113 -10.00 -2.05 7.90
N PRO A 114 -10.10 -2.29 9.23
CA PRO A 114 -9.67 -1.31 10.23
C PRO A 114 -8.21 -0.89 10.01
N GLN A 115 -7.94 0.41 10.16
CA GLN A 115 -6.62 0.99 10.00
C GLN A 115 -6.01 1.28 11.37
N GLU A 116 -4.68 1.17 11.49
CA GLU A 116 -3.94 1.53 12.71
C GLU A 116 -3.67 3.05 12.78
N ASP A 117 -3.57 3.70 11.62
CA ASP A 117 -3.31 5.14 11.47
C ASP A 117 -3.96 5.69 10.19
N ALA A 118 -3.88 6.99 9.98
CA ALA A 118 -4.48 7.67 8.84
C ALA A 118 -3.62 7.63 7.56
N THR A 119 -2.47 6.98 7.55
CA THR A 119 -1.48 7.05 6.45
C THR A 119 -2.08 6.69 5.09
N ILE A 120 -2.80 5.57 5.02
CA ILE A 120 -3.38 5.09 3.76
C ILE A 120 -4.55 5.97 3.32
N ALA A 121 -5.43 6.35 4.25
CA ALA A 121 -6.55 7.23 3.95
C ALA A 121 -6.09 8.63 3.50
N THR A 122 -5.05 9.18 4.15
CA THR A 122 -4.43 10.45 3.76
C THR A 122 -3.80 10.37 2.36
N LEU A 123 -3.12 9.27 2.04
CA LEU A 123 -2.56 9.06 0.70
C LEU A 123 -3.67 8.94 -0.35
N CYS A 124 -4.75 8.24 -0.04
CA CYS A 124 -5.93 8.11 -0.90
C CYS A 124 -6.56 9.48 -1.20
N TYR A 125 -6.82 10.26 -0.14
CA TYR A 125 -7.40 11.60 -0.30
C TYR A 125 -6.48 12.53 -1.10
N SER A 126 -5.17 12.51 -0.85
CA SER A 126 -4.19 13.29 -1.62
C SER A 126 -4.19 12.90 -3.10
N TYR A 127 -4.31 11.61 -3.42
CA TYR A 127 -4.44 11.13 -4.79
C TYR A 127 -5.72 11.64 -5.45
N MET A 128 -6.87 11.57 -4.76
CA MET A 128 -8.15 12.09 -5.27
C MET A 128 -8.08 13.59 -5.58
N GLN A 129 -7.44 14.37 -4.69
CA GLN A 129 -7.23 15.81 -4.90
C GLN A 129 -6.32 16.08 -6.11
N HIS A 130 -5.23 15.33 -6.26
CA HIS A 130 -4.33 15.42 -7.41
C HIS A 130 -5.06 15.14 -8.73
N LYS A 131 -5.97 14.18 -8.75
CA LYS A 131 -6.81 13.83 -9.90
C LYS A 131 -8.01 14.76 -10.08
N GLN A 132 -8.16 15.80 -9.25
CA GLN A 132 -9.27 16.76 -9.28
C GLN A 132 -10.65 16.07 -9.27
N MET A 133 -10.78 15.01 -8.50
CA MET A 133 -12.05 14.33 -8.32
C MET A 133 -13.04 15.22 -7.56
N ASP A 134 -14.34 14.97 -7.77
CA ASP A 134 -15.38 15.69 -7.03
C ASP A 134 -15.18 15.52 -5.54
N ASP A 135 -15.25 16.64 -4.80
CA ASP A 135 -15.03 16.67 -3.36
C ASP A 135 -15.90 15.68 -2.58
N SER A 136 -17.10 15.40 -3.08
CA SER A 136 -18.01 14.46 -2.42
C SER A 136 -17.50 13.01 -2.41
N VAL A 137 -16.66 12.64 -3.38
CA VAL A 137 -16.03 11.30 -3.43
C VAL A 137 -15.00 11.14 -2.31
N GLY A 138 -14.38 12.24 -1.88
CA GLY A 138 -13.39 12.25 -0.80
C GLY A 138 -13.98 12.18 0.61
N VAL A 139 -15.28 12.49 0.80
CA VAL A 139 -15.91 12.53 2.13
C VAL A 139 -15.75 11.22 2.92
N PRO A 140 -16.05 10.03 2.36
CA PRO A 140 -15.88 8.78 3.10
C PRO A 140 -14.42 8.51 3.50
N VAL A 141 -13.47 8.99 2.72
CA VAL A 141 -12.03 8.84 3.03
C VAL A 141 -11.62 9.78 4.15
N LEU A 142 -12.13 11.02 4.16
CA LEU A 142 -11.90 11.97 5.27
C LEU A 142 -12.50 11.47 6.58
N GLU A 143 -13.69 10.86 6.53
CA GLU A 143 -14.29 10.22 7.70
C GLU A 143 -13.42 9.10 8.26
N LYS A 144 -12.82 8.26 7.39
CA LYS A 144 -11.86 7.23 7.83
C LYS A 144 -10.59 7.81 8.46
N ILE A 145 -10.12 8.98 8.02
CA ILE A 145 -9.03 9.67 8.71
C ILE A 145 -9.46 10.03 10.14
N LEU A 146 -10.66 10.58 10.31
CA LEU A 146 -11.17 10.99 11.62
C LEU A 146 -11.57 9.82 12.53
N GLU A 147 -11.82 8.61 11.98
CA GLU A 147 -12.01 7.39 12.78
C GLU A 147 -10.77 7.04 13.60
N VAL A 148 -9.57 7.24 13.04
CA VAL A 148 -8.28 6.91 13.69
C VAL A 148 -7.56 8.12 14.25
N GLU A 149 -7.80 9.31 13.71
CA GLU A 149 -7.25 10.59 14.14
C GLU A 149 -8.37 11.62 14.33
N PRO A 150 -9.17 11.55 15.40
CA PRO A 150 -10.32 12.43 15.60
C PRO A 150 -9.97 13.92 15.60
N ASP A 151 -8.76 14.28 16.03
CA ASP A 151 -8.26 15.65 16.10
C ASP A 151 -7.52 16.12 14.84
N ASN A 152 -7.63 15.38 13.72
CA ASN A 152 -6.97 15.77 12.47
C ASN A 152 -7.62 17.00 11.86
N ILE A 153 -6.99 18.16 12.11
CA ILE A 153 -7.45 19.47 11.69
C ILE A 153 -7.60 19.56 10.16
N ALA A 154 -6.69 18.95 9.40
CA ALA A 154 -6.73 19.03 7.95
C ALA A 154 -7.94 18.26 7.38
N ALA A 155 -8.28 17.11 7.94
CA ALA A 155 -9.45 16.32 7.55
C ALA A 155 -10.75 17.06 7.93
N ARG A 156 -10.85 17.58 9.16
CA ARG A 156 -12.00 18.41 9.59
C ARG A 156 -12.20 19.63 8.72
N TYR A 157 -11.12 20.36 8.42
CA TYR A 157 -11.19 21.53 7.54
C TYR A 157 -11.65 21.17 6.13
N SER A 158 -11.15 20.05 5.57
CA SER A 158 -11.57 19.58 4.25
C SER A 158 -13.06 19.22 4.21
N LEU A 159 -13.57 18.52 5.23
CA LEU A 159 -15.01 18.22 5.36
C LEU A 159 -15.84 19.50 5.48
N LEU A 160 -15.41 20.46 6.32
CA LEU A 160 -16.06 21.76 6.46
C LEU A 160 -16.17 22.47 5.11
N MET A 161 -15.08 22.49 4.32
CA MET A 161 -15.09 23.12 3.00
C MET A 161 -16.02 22.42 2.01
N VAL A 162 -16.15 21.10 2.09
CA VAL A 162 -17.13 20.34 1.29
C VAL A 162 -18.57 20.73 1.69
N ALA A 163 -18.88 20.76 2.99
CA ALA A 163 -20.21 21.13 3.49
C ALA A 163 -20.58 22.57 3.08
N VAL A 164 -19.65 23.52 3.21
CA VAL A 164 -19.86 24.92 2.81
C VAL A 164 -20.11 25.05 1.31
N ARG A 165 -19.36 24.34 0.47
CA ARG A 165 -19.57 24.36 -1.01
C ARG A 165 -20.90 23.77 -1.42
N LYS A 166 -21.41 22.80 -0.66
CA LYS A 166 -22.75 22.20 -0.86
C LYS A 166 -23.87 23.03 -0.24
N ASN A 167 -23.58 24.15 0.44
CA ASN A 167 -24.52 24.93 1.25
C ASN A 167 -25.17 24.12 2.37
N ASP A 168 -24.52 23.05 2.83
CA ASP A 168 -24.95 22.27 3.98
C ASP A 168 -24.43 22.89 5.29
N TYR A 169 -25.11 23.95 5.71
CA TYR A 169 -24.71 24.69 6.90
C TYR A 169 -24.95 23.92 8.20
N ALA A 170 -25.90 22.97 8.19
CA ALA A 170 -26.12 22.11 9.36
C ALA A 170 -24.93 21.20 9.60
N GLU A 171 -24.41 20.56 8.54
CA GLU A 171 -23.20 19.75 8.62
C GLU A 171 -21.97 20.59 8.93
N ALA A 172 -21.85 21.80 8.36
CA ALA A 172 -20.74 22.70 8.66
C ALA A 172 -20.67 23.04 10.15
N VAL A 173 -21.82 23.30 10.80
CA VAL A 173 -21.87 23.54 12.26
C VAL A 173 -21.45 22.30 13.04
N ARG A 174 -21.97 21.12 12.68
CA ARG A 174 -21.63 19.84 13.32
C ARG A 174 -20.12 19.53 13.29
N ILE A 175 -19.45 19.88 12.20
CA ILE A 175 -18.00 19.68 12.07
C ILE A 175 -17.19 20.63 12.97
N CYS A 176 -17.75 21.83 13.28
CA CYS A 176 -17.09 22.83 14.12
C CYS A 176 -17.26 22.58 15.63
N GLU A 177 -18.21 21.76 16.05
CA GLU A 177 -18.46 21.35 17.44
C GLU A 177 -17.54 20.21 17.87
#